data_ab3ef9246ae5e2f596f4b4643300cc72
#
_entry.id   ab3ef9246ae5e2f596f4b4643300cc72
#
_cell.length_a   1.000
_cell.length_b   1.000
_cell.length_c   1.000
_cell.angle_alpha   90.00
_cell.angle_beta   90.00
_cell.angle_gamma   90.00
#
_symmetry.space_group_name_H-M   'P 1'
#
loop_
_entity.id
_entity.type
_entity.pdbx_description
1 polymer ?
#
loop_
_entity_poly.entity_id
_entity_poly.type
_entity_poly.pdbx_seq_one_letter_code
_entity_poly.pdbx_strand_id
1 'polypeptide(L)'
;MSLQTIVQRAYTTGFAGQQVADGPRRAKPARISSATLGVDPAASTNRMSRAFGYSGEVPATGTTLAAREALVAVGGPIFFGILFHPQHHTLYGSNGNALGSTMDLPIGAEAEFADMIPGLVVELFNETTATKAMAFGDQVAFCPNNITAGNNAQAVPYGGLISVPAGSAAPTGFILIPNAKITNAASIAASSAGAAVSALSTIQL
;
A
#
# COMPACT_ATOMS: atom_id res chain seq x y z
N MET A 1 -40.38 -10.09 -11.54
CA MET A 1 -38.91 -10.11 -11.63
C MET A 1 -38.52 -9.04 -12.64
N SER A 2 -37.82 -8.02 -12.22
CA SER A 2 -37.28 -7.01 -13.14
C SER A 2 -35.96 -7.54 -13.68
N LEU A 3 -35.89 -7.80 -14.98
CA LEU A 3 -34.63 -8.15 -15.65
C LEU A 3 -33.75 -6.92 -15.68
N GLN A 4 -32.47 -7.10 -15.37
CA GLN A 4 -31.47 -6.04 -15.49
C GLN A 4 -31.39 -5.60 -16.96
N THR A 5 -31.89 -4.41 -17.26
CA THR A 5 -31.94 -3.86 -18.62
C THR A 5 -30.69 -3.09 -19.03
N ILE A 6 -29.78 -2.83 -18.09
CA ILE A 6 -28.54 -2.09 -18.33
C ILE A 6 -27.37 -2.97 -17.90
N VAL A 7 -26.53 -3.34 -18.85
CA VAL A 7 -25.23 -3.96 -18.57
C VAL A 7 -24.23 -2.84 -18.28
N GLN A 8 -23.79 -2.71 -17.05
CA GLN A 8 -22.68 -1.82 -16.73
C GLN A 8 -21.42 -2.34 -17.44
N ARG A 9 -20.93 -1.61 -18.42
CA ARG A 9 -19.70 -1.91 -19.15
C ARG A 9 -18.45 -1.33 -18.48
N ALA A 10 -18.61 -0.45 -17.50
CA ALA A 10 -17.54 0.09 -16.70
C ALA A 10 -17.69 -0.39 -15.26
N TYR A 11 -16.78 -1.23 -14.82
CA TYR A 11 -16.67 -1.56 -13.41
C TYR A 11 -15.91 -0.42 -12.73
N THR A 12 -16.43 0.05 -11.61
CA THR A 12 -15.67 0.94 -10.74
C THR A 12 -14.42 0.20 -10.27
N THR A 13 -13.29 0.89 -10.27
CA THR A 13 -12.09 0.40 -9.59
C THR A 13 -12.51 0.02 -8.17
N GLY A 14 -12.21 -1.20 -7.73
CA GLY A 14 -12.61 -1.70 -6.41
C GLY A 14 -12.11 -0.81 -5.25
N PHE A 15 -12.00 -1.36 -4.07
CA PHE A 15 -11.43 -0.65 -2.92
C PHE A 15 -9.93 -0.95 -2.79
N ALA A 16 -9.19 -0.05 -2.15
CA ALA A 16 -7.75 -0.18 -1.92
C ALA A 16 -7.42 -1.48 -1.18
N GLY A 17 -6.43 -2.23 -1.68
CA GLY A 17 -6.06 -3.55 -1.16
C GLY A 17 -6.82 -4.73 -1.76
N GLN A 18 -7.77 -4.50 -2.66
CA GLN A 18 -8.52 -5.57 -3.33
C GLN A 18 -7.71 -6.15 -4.49
N GLN A 19 -7.67 -7.48 -4.60
CA GLN A 19 -7.20 -8.18 -5.80
C GLN A 19 -8.33 -8.18 -6.85
N VAL A 20 -8.03 -7.74 -8.06
CA VAL A 20 -9.01 -7.63 -9.17
C VAL A 20 -8.69 -8.49 -10.37
N ALA A 21 -7.53 -9.14 -10.40
CA ALA A 21 -7.15 -10.06 -11.46
C ALA A 21 -6.78 -11.42 -10.88
N ASP A 22 -7.26 -12.48 -11.52
CA ASP A 22 -6.86 -13.84 -11.19
C ASP A 22 -5.46 -14.13 -11.71
N GLY A 23 -4.72 -14.95 -10.96
CA GLY A 23 -3.38 -15.36 -11.33
C GLY A 23 -2.53 -15.74 -10.14
N PRO A 24 -1.28 -16.14 -10.36
CA PRO A 24 -0.38 -16.53 -9.29
C PRO A 24 -0.14 -15.34 -8.36
N ARG A 25 -0.27 -15.59 -7.07
CA ARG A 25 0.04 -14.61 -6.03
C ARG A 25 0.97 -15.20 -4.99
N ARG A 26 1.82 -14.37 -4.44
CA ARG A 26 2.62 -14.71 -3.27
C ARG A 26 2.28 -13.73 -2.15
N ALA A 27 1.75 -14.28 -1.07
CA ALA A 27 1.51 -13.57 0.16
C ALA A 27 2.51 -14.02 1.21
N LYS A 28 3.08 -13.08 1.93
CA LYS A 28 3.99 -13.31 3.05
C LYS A 28 3.31 -12.86 4.33
N PRO A 29 3.13 -13.76 5.31
CA PRO A 29 2.61 -13.35 6.61
C PRO A 29 3.70 -12.58 7.39
N ALA A 30 3.28 -11.56 8.13
CA ALA A 30 4.14 -10.84 9.04
C ALA A 30 3.32 -10.11 10.09
N ARG A 31 3.97 -9.78 11.22
CA ARG A 31 3.37 -8.98 12.27
C ARG A 31 3.71 -7.51 12.09
N ILE A 32 2.71 -6.65 12.23
CA ILE A 32 2.88 -5.21 12.19
C ILE A 32 3.60 -4.77 13.47
N SER A 33 4.77 -4.17 13.30
CA SER A 33 5.62 -3.72 14.40
C SER A 33 4.96 -2.58 15.19
N SER A 34 5.18 -2.60 16.52
CA SER A 34 4.87 -1.48 17.39
C SER A 34 5.89 -0.34 17.32
N ALA A 35 6.97 -0.53 16.60
CA ALA A 35 8.00 0.50 16.46
C ALA A 35 7.41 1.72 15.74
N THR A 36 7.32 2.81 16.46
CA THR A 36 6.99 4.13 15.90
C THR A 36 8.22 4.60 15.11
N LEU A 37 8.24 4.31 13.83
CA LEU A 37 9.29 4.77 12.94
C LEU A 37 8.93 6.16 12.43
N GLY A 38 9.21 7.18 13.24
CA GLY A 38 8.95 8.57 12.89
C GLY A 38 7.49 9.00 13.01
N VAL A 39 7.23 10.27 12.73
CA VAL A 39 5.87 10.84 12.69
C VAL A 39 5.34 10.69 11.28
N ASP A 40 4.27 9.93 11.10
CA ASP A 40 3.57 9.85 9.82
C ASP A 40 2.88 11.20 9.54
N PRO A 41 3.24 11.90 8.47
CA PRO A 41 2.62 13.19 8.15
C PRO A 41 1.12 13.09 7.87
N ALA A 42 0.60 11.91 7.55
CA ALA A 42 -0.82 11.68 7.26
C ALA A 42 -1.59 11.01 8.42
N ALA A 43 -0.98 10.79 9.56
CA ALA A 43 -1.59 10.26 10.79
C ALA A 43 -2.26 8.87 10.68
N SER A 44 -2.21 8.19 9.56
CA SER A 44 -2.78 6.85 9.36
C SER A 44 -1.74 5.92 8.78
N THR A 45 -1.38 4.89 9.52
CA THR A 45 -0.14 4.17 9.24
C THR A 45 -0.35 2.77 8.67
N ASN A 46 -1.23 1.97 9.24
CA ASN A 46 -1.36 0.54 8.90
C ASN A 46 -2.51 0.25 7.94
N ARG A 47 -2.68 1.12 6.95
CA ARG A 47 -3.80 1.05 6.01
C ARG A 47 -3.56 0.06 4.89
N MET A 48 -4.64 -0.58 4.42
CA MET A 48 -4.63 -1.39 3.20
C MET A 48 -4.05 -0.60 2.03
N SER A 49 -3.41 -1.27 1.10
CA SER A 49 -2.68 -0.71 -0.06
C SER A 49 -1.40 0.07 0.24
N ARG A 50 -0.95 0.13 1.49
CA ARG A 50 0.34 0.72 1.83
C ARG A 50 1.47 -0.28 1.65
N ALA A 51 2.65 0.22 1.28
CA ALA A 51 3.87 -0.54 1.28
C ALA A 51 4.44 -0.66 2.69
N PHE A 52 4.86 -1.85 3.03
CA PHE A 52 5.51 -2.17 4.30
C PHE A 52 6.95 -2.63 4.04
N GLY A 53 7.83 -2.25 4.91
CA GLY A 53 9.23 -2.68 4.91
C GLY A 53 9.55 -3.56 6.10
N TYR A 54 10.58 -4.38 5.94
CA TYR A 54 11.12 -5.20 7.01
C TYR A 54 11.69 -4.32 8.12
N SER A 55 11.31 -4.58 9.37
CA SER A 55 11.80 -3.85 10.53
C SER A 55 12.53 -4.72 11.55
N GLY A 56 12.44 -6.03 11.45
CA GLY A 56 13.11 -6.96 12.35
C GLY A 56 12.45 -8.33 12.38
N GLU A 57 12.77 -9.10 13.39
CA GLU A 57 12.18 -10.41 13.67
C GLU A 57 11.72 -10.45 15.12
N VAL A 58 10.64 -11.15 15.39
CA VAL A 58 10.26 -11.48 16.78
C VAL A 58 11.30 -12.47 17.30
N PRO A 59 12.03 -12.16 18.40
CA PRO A 59 12.98 -13.11 18.94
C PRO A 59 12.24 -14.36 19.42
N ALA A 60 12.83 -15.52 19.14
CA ALA A 60 12.33 -16.78 19.70
C ALA A 60 12.47 -16.72 21.23
N THR A 61 11.34 -16.74 21.93
CA THR A 61 11.31 -16.83 23.40
C THR A 61 11.18 -18.30 23.79
N GLY A 62 12.18 -18.83 24.50
CA GLY A 62 12.17 -20.19 25.04
C GLY A 62 12.95 -21.21 24.18
N THR A 63 12.93 -22.47 24.62
CA THR A 63 13.66 -23.60 24.01
C THR A 63 12.98 -24.14 22.74
N THR A 64 11.87 -23.61 22.34
CA THR A 64 11.20 -23.97 21.07
C THR A 64 11.80 -23.13 19.94
N LEU A 65 12.23 -23.81 18.89
CA LEU A 65 12.46 -23.20 17.57
C LEU A 65 11.13 -22.65 17.04
N ALA A 66 10.67 -21.55 17.64
CA ALA A 66 9.56 -20.79 17.07
C ALA A 66 10.04 -20.26 15.72
N ALA A 67 9.27 -20.47 14.69
CA ALA A 67 9.51 -19.84 13.41
C ALA A 67 9.70 -18.33 13.65
N ARG A 68 10.82 -17.78 13.20
CA ARG A 68 11.09 -16.34 13.34
C ARG A 68 10.03 -15.60 12.54
N GLU A 69 9.17 -14.90 13.24
CA GLU A 69 8.14 -14.10 12.63
C GLU A 69 8.72 -12.77 12.18
N ALA A 70 8.51 -12.44 10.91
CA ALA A 70 8.95 -11.15 10.37
C ALA A 70 8.15 -10.00 11.02
N LEU A 71 8.85 -8.97 11.47
CA LEU A 71 8.28 -7.70 11.88
C LEU A 71 8.36 -6.72 10.71
N VAL A 72 7.25 -6.09 10.40
CA VAL A 72 7.16 -5.11 9.32
C VAL A 72 6.60 -3.79 9.83
N ALA A 73 7.04 -2.71 9.23
CA ALA A 73 6.56 -1.36 9.51
C ALA A 73 6.18 -0.66 8.22
N VAL A 74 5.14 0.17 8.28
CA VAL A 74 4.70 0.98 7.14
C VAL A 74 5.85 1.87 6.66
N GLY A 75 6.12 1.84 5.36
CA GLY A 75 7.19 2.63 4.76
C GLY A 75 8.62 2.25 5.19
N GLY A 76 8.83 1.08 5.82
CA GLY A 76 10.19 0.64 6.15
C GLY A 76 11.11 0.63 4.92
N PRO A 77 12.42 0.93 5.06
CA PRO A 77 13.31 1.18 3.91
C PRO A 77 13.62 -0.06 3.06
N ILE A 78 13.41 -1.24 3.59
CA ILE A 78 13.59 -2.51 2.87
C ILE A 78 12.21 -3.06 2.52
N PHE A 79 11.81 -2.95 1.27
CA PHE A 79 10.49 -3.39 0.82
C PHE A 79 10.21 -4.85 1.19
N PHE A 80 9.10 -5.09 1.88
CA PHE A 80 8.62 -6.42 2.25
C PHE A 80 7.42 -6.84 1.41
N GLY A 81 6.45 -5.95 1.24
CA GLY A 81 5.23 -6.19 0.47
C GLY A 81 4.21 -5.07 0.63
N ILE A 82 3.11 -5.17 -0.09
CA ILE A 82 1.97 -4.27 0.04
C ILE A 82 0.89 -4.97 0.85
N LEU A 83 0.36 -4.29 1.86
CA LEU A 83 -0.74 -4.79 2.67
C LEU A 83 -2.00 -4.88 1.80
N PHE A 84 -2.53 -6.09 1.64
CA PHE A 84 -3.73 -6.32 0.86
C PHE A 84 -4.82 -7.01 1.70
N HIS A 85 -6.06 -6.95 1.22
CA HIS A 85 -7.19 -7.57 1.90
C HIS A 85 -7.25 -9.06 1.54
N PRO A 86 -6.91 -9.98 2.44
CA PRO A 86 -7.11 -11.40 2.22
C PRO A 86 -8.63 -11.68 2.22
N GLN A 87 -9.08 -12.50 1.28
CA GLN A 87 -10.51 -12.83 1.13
C GLN A 87 -11.12 -13.51 2.37
N HIS A 88 -10.29 -13.95 3.31
CA HIS A 88 -10.69 -14.74 4.47
C HIS A 88 -10.65 -14.00 5.81
N HIS A 89 -10.15 -12.79 5.86
CA HIS A 89 -10.15 -12.00 7.10
C HIS A 89 -11.40 -11.16 7.21
N THR A 90 -12.31 -11.58 8.09
CA THR A 90 -13.27 -10.66 8.66
C THR A 90 -12.48 -9.71 9.55
N LEU A 91 -12.41 -8.45 9.15
CA LEU A 91 -11.71 -7.42 9.92
C LEU A 91 -12.50 -7.12 11.19
N TYR A 92 -12.17 -7.80 12.28
CA TYR A 92 -12.67 -7.46 13.62
C TYR A 92 -11.72 -6.47 14.28
N GLY A 93 -12.23 -5.38 14.78
CA GLY A 93 -11.49 -4.49 15.67
C GLY A 93 -11.04 -5.22 16.94
N SER A 94 -10.04 -4.69 17.62
CA SER A 94 -9.44 -5.28 18.82
C SER A 94 -10.42 -5.57 19.98
N ASN A 95 -11.65 -5.09 19.91
CA ASN A 95 -12.71 -5.29 20.89
C ASN A 95 -13.95 -6.02 20.32
N GLY A 96 -13.77 -6.81 19.25
CA GLY A 96 -14.88 -7.53 18.62
C GLY A 96 -15.82 -6.66 17.76
N ASN A 97 -15.55 -5.38 17.65
CA ASN A 97 -16.25 -4.49 16.74
C ASN A 97 -15.67 -4.64 15.33
N ALA A 98 -16.51 -4.56 14.31
CA ALA A 98 -16.05 -4.45 12.93
C ALA A 98 -15.02 -3.32 12.83
N LEU A 99 -13.91 -3.55 12.15
CA LEU A 99 -12.99 -2.47 11.80
C LEU A 99 -13.80 -1.35 11.16
N GLY A 100 -13.68 -0.18 11.72
CA GLY A 100 -14.34 0.99 11.18
C GLY A 100 -13.94 1.19 9.71
N SER A 101 -14.60 2.11 9.03
CA SER A 101 -14.44 2.43 7.59
C SER A 101 -13.01 2.81 7.15
N THR A 102 -12.03 2.81 8.05
CA THR A 102 -10.65 3.27 7.82
C THR A 102 -9.78 2.24 7.12
N MET A 103 -10.12 0.95 7.13
CA MET A 103 -9.29 -0.14 6.59
C MET A 103 -7.89 -0.22 7.21
N ASP A 104 -7.73 0.24 8.45
CA ASP A 104 -6.47 0.24 9.18
C ASP A 104 -6.36 -1.00 10.08
N LEU A 105 -5.19 -1.61 10.12
CA LEU A 105 -4.90 -2.72 11.03
C LEU A 105 -4.19 -2.21 12.30
N PRO A 106 -4.52 -2.78 13.48
CA PRO A 106 -3.85 -2.40 14.70
C PRO A 106 -2.38 -2.86 14.70
N ILE A 107 -1.56 -2.15 15.48
CA ILE A 107 -0.19 -2.58 15.79
C ILE A 107 -0.25 -3.94 16.48
N GLY A 108 0.69 -4.83 16.11
CA GLY A 108 0.75 -6.20 16.62
C GLY A 108 -0.16 -7.18 15.88
N ALA A 109 -0.98 -6.72 14.93
CA ALA A 109 -1.77 -7.62 14.08
C ALA A 109 -0.88 -8.43 13.14
N GLU A 110 -1.23 -9.68 12.95
CA GLU A 110 -0.73 -10.50 11.86
C GLU A 110 -1.48 -10.17 10.59
N ALA A 111 -0.75 -10.01 9.49
CA ALA A 111 -1.33 -9.60 8.22
C ALA A 111 -0.59 -10.26 7.06
N GLU A 112 -1.22 -10.22 5.89
CA GLU A 112 -0.64 -10.74 4.65
C GLU A 112 -0.18 -9.58 3.76
N PHE A 113 1.02 -9.73 3.22
CA PHE A 113 1.67 -8.74 2.38
C PHE A 113 2.00 -9.36 1.03
N ALA A 114 1.47 -8.76 -0.04
CA ALA A 114 1.75 -9.20 -1.40
C ALA A 114 3.07 -8.62 -1.90
N ASP A 115 3.93 -9.46 -2.45
CA ASP A 115 5.11 -9.06 -3.22
C ASP A 115 5.09 -9.60 -4.66
N MET A 116 4.07 -10.39 -4.99
CA MET A 116 3.73 -10.84 -6.34
C MET A 116 2.22 -10.99 -6.43
N ILE A 117 1.57 -10.18 -7.27
CA ILE A 117 0.13 -10.22 -7.49
C ILE A 117 -0.20 -9.62 -8.87
N PRO A 118 -1.07 -10.26 -9.68
CA PRO A 118 -1.32 -9.83 -11.05
C PRO A 118 -2.17 -8.56 -11.17
N GLY A 119 -2.95 -8.22 -10.18
CA GLY A 119 -3.78 -7.02 -10.18
C GLY A 119 -4.23 -6.67 -8.77
N LEU A 120 -3.68 -5.62 -8.22
CA LEU A 120 -3.99 -5.08 -6.90
C LEU A 120 -4.49 -3.65 -7.05
N VAL A 121 -5.65 -3.35 -6.51
CA VAL A 121 -6.13 -1.97 -6.41
C VAL A 121 -5.36 -1.26 -5.30
N VAL A 122 -4.74 -0.16 -5.65
CA VAL A 122 -3.95 0.65 -4.71
C VAL A 122 -4.35 2.11 -4.77
N GLU A 123 -4.07 2.82 -3.69
CA GLU A 123 -4.15 4.27 -3.62
C GLU A 123 -2.80 4.85 -4.02
N LEU A 124 -2.75 5.53 -5.17
CA LEU A 124 -1.56 6.25 -5.66
C LEU A 124 -1.67 7.72 -5.33
N PHE A 125 -0.61 8.28 -4.79
CA PHE A 125 -0.52 9.68 -4.38
C PHE A 125 0.19 10.52 -5.42
N ASN A 126 -0.18 11.80 -5.47
CA ASN A 126 0.52 12.80 -6.23
C ASN A 126 1.55 13.50 -5.33
N GLU A 127 2.82 13.30 -5.60
CA GLU A 127 3.94 13.93 -4.90
C GLU A 127 4.27 15.32 -5.44
N THR A 128 3.50 15.81 -6.42
CA THR A 128 3.69 17.12 -7.06
C THR A 128 2.47 18.03 -6.87
N THR A 129 2.64 19.31 -7.09
CA THR A 129 1.52 20.28 -7.06
C THR A 129 0.72 20.31 -8.37
N ALA A 130 1.24 19.75 -9.45
CA ALA A 130 0.56 19.70 -10.74
C ALA A 130 -0.27 18.42 -10.89
N THR A 131 -1.23 18.41 -11.81
CA THR A 131 -1.93 17.19 -12.21
C THR A 131 -0.92 16.17 -12.74
N LYS A 132 -0.98 14.94 -12.23
CA LYS A 132 -0.08 13.87 -12.61
C LYS A 132 -0.79 12.82 -13.45
N ALA A 133 -0.34 12.64 -14.69
CA ALA A 133 -0.78 11.54 -15.53
C ALA A 133 -0.08 10.24 -15.12
N MET A 134 -0.80 9.14 -15.20
CA MET A 134 -0.29 7.78 -15.00
C MET A 134 -0.53 6.99 -16.27
N ALA A 135 0.49 6.35 -16.79
CA ALA A 135 0.40 5.53 -17.98
C ALA A 135 0.51 4.04 -17.66
N PHE A 136 -0.04 3.22 -18.54
CA PHE A 136 0.18 1.77 -18.48
C PHE A 136 1.69 1.46 -18.58
N GLY A 137 2.19 0.64 -17.67
CA GLY A 137 3.61 0.27 -17.61
C GLY A 137 4.49 1.20 -16.79
N ASP A 138 3.97 2.32 -16.29
CA ASP A 138 4.69 3.14 -15.31
C ASP A 138 5.07 2.33 -14.09
N GLN A 139 6.22 2.66 -13.52
CA GLN A 139 6.74 2.02 -12.32
C GLN A 139 6.02 2.56 -11.08
N VAL A 140 6.14 1.85 -9.98
CA VAL A 140 5.60 2.27 -8.69
C VAL A 140 6.73 2.45 -7.68
N ALA A 141 6.69 3.55 -6.94
CA ALA A 141 7.58 3.79 -5.81
C ALA A 141 6.75 4.05 -4.56
N PHE A 142 7.36 3.93 -3.39
CA PHE A 142 6.70 4.20 -2.12
C PHE A 142 7.46 5.23 -1.28
N CYS A 143 6.72 5.87 -0.38
CA CYS A 143 7.25 6.82 0.59
C CYS A 143 7.86 6.06 1.79
N PRO A 144 9.17 6.09 2.01
CA PRO A 144 9.77 5.46 3.18
C PRO A 144 9.55 6.31 4.44
N ASN A 145 9.53 5.66 5.60
CA ASN A 145 9.32 6.32 6.90
C ASN A 145 10.52 7.14 7.41
N ASN A 146 11.64 7.10 6.71
CA ASN A 146 12.82 7.92 7.00
C ASN A 146 13.04 9.05 5.98
N ILE A 147 12.02 9.36 5.16
CA ILE A 147 12.11 10.45 4.19
C ILE A 147 12.24 11.82 4.89
N THR A 148 13.08 12.68 4.36
CA THR A 148 13.19 14.06 4.86
C THR A 148 12.00 14.90 4.37
N ALA A 149 11.53 15.85 5.18
CA ALA A 149 10.38 16.69 4.84
C ALA A 149 10.54 17.45 3.51
N GLY A 150 11.75 17.88 3.17
CA GLY A 150 12.02 18.56 1.90
C GLY A 150 11.81 17.67 0.66
N ASN A 151 11.99 16.37 0.80
CA ASN A 151 11.77 15.40 -0.26
C ASN A 151 10.32 14.86 -0.31
N ASN A 152 9.51 15.22 0.66
CA ASN A 152 8.09 14.85 0.74
C ASN A 152 7.20 16.10 0.95
N ALA A 153 7.37 17.09 0.09
CA ALA A 153 6.71 18.38 0.20
C ALA A 153 5.17 18.29 0.13
N GLN A 154 4.62 17.24 -0.46
CA GLN A 154 3.17 16.98 -0.55
C GLN A 154 2.63 16.13 0.59
N ALA A 155 3.46 15.81 1.61
CA ALA A 155 3.06 14.99 2.75
C ALA A 155 2.42 13.65 2.35
N VAL A 156 3.00 12.96 1.36
CA VAL A 156 2.62 11.59 1.02
C VAL A 156 2.81 10.73 2.27
N PRO A 157 1.79 9.99 2.72
CA PRO A 157 1.90 9.20 3.94
C PRO A 157 2.95 8.09 3.80
N TYR A 158 3.53 7.66 4.92
CA TYR A 158 4.47 6.55 4.92
C TYR A 158 3.84 5.28 4.32
N GLY A 159 4.60 4.59 3.48
CA GLY A 159 4.10 3.46 2.70
C GLY A 159 3.14 3.86 1.56
N GLY A 160 2.80 5.15 1.43
CA GLY A 160 2.01 5.65 0.31
C GLY A 160 2.71 5.42 -1.01
N LEU A 161 1.97 5.02 -2.02
CA LEU A 161 2.49 4.67 -3.34
C LEU A 161 2.38 5.87 -4.28
N ILE A 162 3.36 6.02 -5.17
CA ILE A 162 3.37 7.02 -6.24
C ILE A 162 3.67 6.35 -7.58
N SER A 163 3.23 6.95 -8.68
CA SER A 163 3.63 6.52 -10.01
C SER A 163 4.97 7.17 -10.41
N VAL A 164 5.77 6.43 -11.15
CA VAL A 164 7.04 6.91 -11.72
C VAL A 164 7.05 6.54 -13.19
N PRO A 165 7.29 7.46 -14.13
CA PRO A 165 7.33 7.14 -15.54
C PRO A 165 8.27 5.98 -15.86
N ALA A 166 7.89 5.13 -16.79
CA ALA A 166 8.66 3.95 -17.15
C ALA A 166 10.10 4.31 -17.54
N GLY A 167 11.07 3.61 -16.94
CA GLY A 167 12.49 3.86 -17.16
C GLY A 167 13.09 5.07 -16.44
N SER A 168 12.29 5.82 -15.66
CA SER A 168 12.77 6.93 -14.85
C SER A 168 13.22 6.47 -13.47
N ALA A 169 14.12 7.23 -12.85
CA ALA A 169 14.44 7.04 -11.44
C ALA A 169 13.29 7.54 -10.55
N ALA A 170 13.14 6.96 -9.36
CA ALA A 170 12.20 7.49 -8.38
C ALA A 170 12.57 8.93 -8.00
N PRO A 171 11.60 9.76 -7.66
CA PRO A 171 11.87 11.05 -7.04
C PRO A 171 12.75 10.90 -5.78
N THR A 172 13.54 11.92 -5.49
CA THR A 172 14.45 11.90 -4.34
C THR A 172 13.71 11.54 -3.05
N GLY A 173 14.23 10.56 -2.33
CA GLY A 173 13.66 10.07 -1.07
C GLY A 173 12.62 8.97 -1.21
N PHE A 174 12.06 8.73 -2.38
CA PHE A 174 11.16 7.61 -2.65
C PHE A 174 11.92 6.36 -3.12
N ILE A 175 11.36 5.19 -2.84
CA ILE A 175 11.99 3.89 -3.17
C ILE A 175 11.15 3.15 -4.20
N LEU A 176 11.78 2.76 -5.33
CA LEU A 176 11.09 1.94 -6.35
C LEU A 176 10.77 0.55 -5.78
N ILE A 177 9.56 0.09 -6.06
CA ILE A 177 9.16 -1.29 -5.79
C ILE A 177 9.60 -2.15 -6.98
N PRO A 178 10.42 -3.19 -6.77
CA PRO A 178 10.88 -4.05 -7.85
C PRO A 178 9.71 -4.65 -8.63
N ASN A 179 9.77 -4.56 -9.96
CA ASN A 179 8.80 -5.11 -10.90
C ASN A 179 7.37 -4.56 -10.84
N ALA A 180 7.06 -3.66 -9.90
CA ALA A 180 5.74 -3.06 -9.80
C ALA A 180 5.43 -2.19 -11.02
N LYS A 181 4.28 -2.43 -11.66
CA LYS A 181 3.81 -1.71 -12.85
C LYS A 181 2.36 -1.30 -12.70
N ILE A 182 2.04 -0.12 -13.21
CA ILE A 182 0.66 0.34 -13.35
C ILE A 182 0.00 -0.39 -14.51
N THR A 183 -1.19 -0.91 -14.29
CA THR A 183 -1.94 -1.69 -15.29
C THR A 183 -3.16 -0.96 -15.84
N ASN A 184 -3.42 0.27 -15.40
CA ASN A 184 -4.44 1.13 -15.99
C ASN A 184 -3.95 2.58 -16.08
N ALA A 185 -4.31 3.26 -17.16
CA ALA A 185 -4.04 4.69 -17.30
C ALA A 185 -5.06 5.49 -16.49
N ALA A 186 -4.60 6.50 -15.78
CA ALA A 186 -5.42 7.40 -14.98
C ALA A 186 -4.72 8.75 -14.79
N SER A 187 -5.33 9.65 -14.03
CA SER A 187 -4.68 10.89 -13.61
C SER A 187 -5.02 11.20 -12.17
N ILE A 188 -4.08 11.80 -11.46
CA ILE A 188 -4.29 12.32 -10.11
C ILE A 188 -4.36 13.83 -10.20
N ALA A 189 -5.38 14.41 -9.58
CA ALA A 189 -5.57 15.86 -9.60
C ALA A 189 -4.36 16.60 -9.02
N ALA A 190 -4.24 17.88 -9.38
CA ALA A 190 -3.31 18.80 -8.74
C ALA A 190 -3.58 18.90 -7.23
N SER A 191 -2.54 19.01 -6.44
CA SER A 191 -2.64 19.19 -5.00
C SER A 191 -2.15 20.58 -4.58
N SER A 192 -2.61 21.07 -3.43
CA SER A 192 -1.98 22.21 -2.76
C SER A 192 -0.72 21.75 -2.02
N ALA A 193 0.23 22.66 -1.84
CA ALA A 193 1.45 22.34 -1.08
C ALA A 193 1.10 21.82 0.34
N GLY A 194 1.73 20.72 0.73
CA GLY A 194 1.51 20.08 2.03
C GLY A 194 0.25 19.23 2.15
N ALA A 195 -0.49 19.00 1.05
CA ALA A 195 -1.69 18.17 1.04
C ALA A 195 -1.57 17.07 -0.01
N ALA A 196 -1.47 15.82 0.43
CA ALA A 196 -1.47 14.68 -0.47
C ALA A 196 -2.86 14.46 -1.10
N VAL A 197 -2.91 14.36 -2.41
CA VAL A 197 -4.10 13.96 -3.18
C VAL A 197 -3.83 12.58 -3.77
N SER A 198 -4.83 11.73 -3.77
CA SER A 198 -4.69 10.37 -4.27
C SER A 198 -5.81 9.97 -5.24
N ALA A 199 -5.56 8.93 -6.01
CA ALA A 199 -6.55 8.24 -6.83
C ALA A 199 -6.33 6.73 -6.76
N LEU A 200 -7.40 5.97 -6.95
CA LEU A 200 -7.30 4.52 -7.05
C LEU A 200 -6.78 4.12 -8.43
N SER A 201 -5.88 3.18 -8.43
CA SER A 201 -5.29 2.60 -9.64
C SER A 201 -5.07 1.12 -9.43
N THR A 202 -4.81 0.39 -10.51
CA THR A 202 -4.48 -1.03 -10.46
C THR A 202 -3.01 -1.21 -10.79
N ILE A 203 -2.33 -2.01 -9.99
CA ILE A 203 -0.92 -2.35 -10.20
C ILE A 203 -0.73 -3.86 -10.30
N GLN A 204 0.37 -4.24 -10.91
CA GLN A 204 0.94 -5.57 -10.90
C GLN A 204 2.26 -5.53 -10.13
N LEU A 205 2.50 -6.53 -9.27
CA LEU A 205 3.75 -6.78 -8.56
C LEU A 205 4.44 -8.01 -9.11
#